data_b14fce3edb999bca7b84bf560e7cfd84
#
_entry.id   b14fce3edb999bca7b84bf560e7cfd84
#
_cell.length_a   1.000
_cell.length_b   1.000
_cell.length_c   1.000
_cell.angle_alpha   90.00
_cell.angle_beta   90.00
_cell.angle_gamma   90.00
#
_symmetry.space_group_name_H-M   'P 1'
#
loop_
_entity.id
_entity.type
_entity.pdbx_description
1 polymer ?
#
loop_
_entity_poly.entity_id
_entity_poly.type
_entity_poly.pdbx_seq_one_letter_code
_entity_poly.pdbx_strand_id
1 'polypeptide(L)'
;LERQGVEDRLPQKHLGPTASALERKGVSSERGDENRKIISVNKMLASLQKTVRGIGAWLDELRKAVSRQQIIESSDDYPLSDVITAYLDMRKDGRETWNRYAQEKGAVHDLKDGFKAVSFLSNHELYTVGQLGRYIAETQRTFSKIKAESAAKERRIRDIDALFGAIQTIRELKPIQQEYEGIHWNGKREKFKAEHGDELNRLQKAIWLREKLVKSLGLASHLDKEQRAALKAERTRLEAEHEALLPKLEEVRAELAELNRIRYWTRKVIPDALPRMSDGRVSVEDAMETAGNRKELEQIEDEAAQAVARWSNEQGEMRKEQKAQGKDEMLPL
;
A
#
# COMPACT_ATOMS: atom_id res chain seq x y z
N LEU A 1 -37.41 -27.62 -7.67
CA LEU A 1 -35.99 -27.35 -7.85
C LEU A 1 -35.11 -28.52 -7.42
N GLU A 2 -35.47 -29.25 -6.37
CA GLU A 2 -34.79 -30.49 -5.96
C GLU A 2 -34.84 -31.57 -7.06
N ARG A 3 -35.92 -31.61 -7.86
CA ARG A 3 -36.05 -32.53 -9.02
C ARG A 3 -35.12 -32.22 -10.19
N GLN A 4 -34.45 -31.07 -10.19
CA GLN A 4 -33.55 -30.63 -11.26
C GLN A 4 -32.06 -30.60 -10.83
N GLY A 5 -31.71 -31.16 -9.68
CA GLY A 5 -30.32 -31.27 -9.21
C GLY A 5 -29.66 -29.93 -8.91
N VAL A 6 -30.43 -28.89 -8.63
CA VAL A 6 -29.92 -27.55 -8.24
C VAL A 6 -30.03 -27.41 -6.73
N GLU A 7 -29.15 -28.12 -6.01
CA GLU A 7 -29.20 -28.26 -4.56
C GLU A 7 -28.84 -26.98 -3.77
N ASP A 8 -28.18 -25.99 -4.36
CA ASP A 8 -27.59 -24.88 -3.63
C ASP A 8 -28.17 -23.49 -3.98
N ARG A 9 -29.41 -23.40 -4.38
CA ARG A 9 -30.06 -22.14 -4.69
C ARG A 9 -31.27 -21.89 -3.79
N LEU A 10 -31.36 -20.68 -3.24
CA LEU A 10 -32.57 -20.25 -2.53
C LEU A 10 -33.72 -20.08 -3.54
N PRO A 11 -34.90 -20.75 -3.33
CA PRO A 11 -36.05 -20.60 -4.20
C PRO A 11 -36.64 -19.19 -4.09
N GLN A 12 -37.01 -18.61 -5.23
CA GLN A 12 -37.73 -17.33 -5.24
C GLN A 12 -39.16 -17.53 -4.75
N LYS A 13 -39.67 -16.53 -4.03
CA LYS A 13 -41.05 -16.50 -3.57
C LYS A 13 -42.00 -16.17 -4.74
N HIS A 14 -43.13 -16.86 -4.83
CA HIS A 14 -44.15 -16.56 -5.85
C HIS A 14 -44.72 -15.13 -5.59
N LEU A 15 -44.67 -14.31 -6.64
CA LEU A 15 -45.32 -13.00 -6.65
C LEU A 15 -46.81 -13.20 -6.85
N GLY A 16 -47.63 -12.91 -5.85
CA GLY A 16 -49.08 -12.93 -6.03
C GLY A 16 -49.57 -11.87 -7.03
N PRO A 17 -50.83 -11.92 -7.49
CA PRO A 17 -51.36 -11.01 -8.51
C PRO A 17 -51.13 -9.52 -8.23
N THR A 18 -51.29 -9.10 -6.95
CA THR A 18 -51.11 -7.71 -6.50
C THR A 18 -49.69 -7.26 -6.60
N ALA A 19 -48.72 -8.08 -6.11
CA ALA A 19 -47.30 -7.78 -6.21
C ALA A 19 -46.81 -7.74 -7.67
N SER A 20 -47.27 -8.67 -8.51
CA SER A 20 -46.95 -8.67 -9.94
C SER A 20 -47.49 -7.43 -10.66
N ALA A 21 -48.67 -6.93 -10.29
CA ALA A 21 -49.24 -5.73 -10.88
C ALA A 21 -48.46 -4.46 -10.47
N LEU A 22 -47.96 -4.38 -9.23
CA LEU A 22 -47.10 -3.30 -8.75
C LEU A 22 -45.76 -3.27 -9.48
N GLU A 23 -45.09 -4.41 -9.55
CA GLU A 23 -43.77 -4.55 -10.22
C GLU A 23 -43.87 -4.19 -11.73
N ARG A 24 -44.95 -4.56 -12.42
CA ARG A 24 -45.20 -4.14 -13.82
C ARG A 24 -45.35 -2.64 -14.00
N LYS A 25 -45.82 -1.94 -12.96
CA LYS A 25 -45.96 -0.47 -12.92
C LYS A 25 -44.68 0.23 -12.47
N GLY A 26 -43.59 -0.51 -12.22
CA GLY A 26 -42.34 0.06 -11.73
C GLY A 26 -42.35 0.40 -10.22
N VAL A 27 -43.38 -0.02 -9.49
CA VAL A 27 -43.50 0.17 -8.04
C VAL A 27 -42.97 -1.06 -7.34
N SER A 28 -42.01 -0.89 -6.44
CA SER A 28 -41.44 -2.02 -5.68
C SER A 28 -42.50 -2.64 -4.75
N SER A 29 -42.50 -3.95 -4.67
CA SER A 29 -43.31 -4.70 -3.71
C SER A 29 -42.39 -5.43 -2.74
N GLU A 30 -42.84 -5.65 -1.51
CA GLU A 30 -42.07 -6.35 -0.46
C GLU A 30 -41.57 -7.73 -0.95
N ARG A 31 -42.45 -8.49 -1.61
CA ARG A 31 -42.08 -9.79 -2.22
C ARG A 31 -41.11 -9.64 -3.40
N GLY A 32 -41.22 -8.58 -4.18
CA GLY A 32 -40.29 -8.24 -5.24
C GLY A 32 -38.90 -7.92 -4.70
N ASP A 33 -38.84 -7.14 -3.61
CA ASP A 33 -37.59 -6.81 -2.92
C ASP A 33 -36.94 -8.04 -2.30
N GLU A 34 -37.72 -8.93 -1.70
CA GLU A 34 -37.22 -10.23 -1.20
C GLU A 34 -36.64 -11.07 -2.34
N ASN A 35 -37.31 -11.15 -3.49
CA ASN A 35 -36.79 -11.88 -4.65
C ASN A 35 -35.54 -11.26 -5.24
N ARG A 36 -35.43 -9.94 -5.27
CA ARG A 36 -34.17 -9.24 -5.65
C ARG A 36 -33.01 -9.60 -4.73
N LYS A 37 -33.27 -9.67 -3.39
CA LYS A 37 -32.27 -10.14 -2.41
C LYS A 37 -31.89 -11.60 -2.65
N ILE A 38 -32.86 -12.48 -2.89
CA ILE A 38 -32.61 -13.90 -3.21
C ILE A 38 -31.77 -14.05 -4.49
N ILE A 39 -32.08 -13.29 -5.54
CA ILE A 39 -31.30 -13.29 -6.78
C ILE A 39 -29.86 -12.85 -6.52
N SER A 40 -29.65 -11.80 -5.73
CA SER A 40 -28.32 -11.32 -5.36
C SER A 40 -27.54 -12.38 -4.57
N VAL A 41 -28.16 -13.02 -3.60
CA VAL A 41 -27.58 -14.13 -2.83
C VAL A 41 -27.23 -15.31 -3.73
N ASN A 42 -28.13 -15.70 -4.62
CA ASN A 42 -27.87 -16.81 -5.56
C ASN A 42 -26.72 -16.51 -6.55
N LYS A 43 -26.58 -15.25 -7.00
CA LYS A 43 -25.41 -14.83 -7.81
C LYS A 43 -24.11 -14.92 -7.00
N MET A 44 -24.16 -14.53 -5.73
CA MET A 44 -23.01 -14.65 -4.83
C MET A 44 -22.65 -16.11 -4.57
N LEU A 45 -23.62 -16.98 -4.30
CA LEU A 45 -23.41 -18.43 -4.15
C LEU A 45 -22.79 -19.07 -5.40
N ALA A 46 -23.28 -18.72 -6.58
CA ALA A 46 -22.70 -19.22 -7.84
C ALA A 46 -21.25 -18.77 -8.06
N SER A 47 -20.93 -17.52 -7.69
CA SER A 47 -19.56 -17.01 -7.72
C SER A 47 -18.66 -17.75 -6.73
N LEU A 48 -19.16 -18.01 -5.52
CA LEU A 48 -18.44 -18.75 -4.49
C LEU A 48 -18.16 -20.20 -4.90
N GLN A 49 -19.15 -20.90 -5.45
CA GLN A 49 -18.99 -22.27 -5.94
C GLN A 49 -17.94 -22.35 -7.05
N LYS A 50 -17.90 -21.35 -7.95
CA LYS A 50 -16.85 -21.26 -8.97
C LYS A 50 -15.47 -21.07 -8.34
N THR A 51 -15.38 -20.23 -7.31
CA THR A 51 -14.13 -19.96 -6.57
C THR A 51 -13.66 -21.21 -5.83
N VAL A 52 -14.55 -21.90 -5.11
CA VAL A 52 -14.23 -23.15 -4.38
C VAL A 52 -13.75 -24.26 -5.34
N ARG A 53 -14.41 -24.40 -6.50
CA ARG A 53 -13.95 -25.36 -7.53
C ARG A 53 -12.57 -24.98 -8.08
N GLY A 54 -12.31 -23.70 -8.29
CA GLY A 54 -10.99 -23.21 -8.71
C GLY A 54 -9.90 -23.51 -7.67
N ILE A 55 -10.19 -23.31 -6.39
CA ILE A 55 -9.27 -23.63 -5.28
C ILE A 55 -9.02 -25.14 -5.22
N GLY A 56 -10.06 -25.97 -5.36
CA GLY A 56 -9.93 -27.42 -5.36
C GLY A 56 -9.03 -27.93 -6.48
N ALA A 57 -9.27 -27.48 -7.70
CA ALA A 57 -8.45 -27.83 -8.86
C ALA A 57 -6.98 -27.42 -8.68
N TRP A 58 -6.75 -26.22 -8.13
CA TRP A 58 -5.40 -25.74 -7.86
C TRP A 58 -4.70 -26.51 -6.74
N LEU A 59 -5.41 -26.86 -5.64
CA LEU A 59 -4.87 -27.71 -4.59
C LEU A 59 -4.46 -29.09 -5.14
N ASP A 60 -5.24 -29.66 -6.06
CA ASP A 60 -4.89 -30.91 -6.72
C ASP A 60 -3.65 -30.77 -7.63
N GLU A 61 -3.53 -29.67 -8.34
CA GLU A 61 -2.34 -29.33 -9.13
C GLU A 61 -1.11 -29.14 -8.26
N LEU A 62 -1.26 -28.41 -7.14
CA LEU A 62 -0.20 -28.24 -6.13
C LEU A 62 0.23 -29.58 -5.53
N ARG A 63 -0.71 -30.42 -5.11
CA ARG A 63 -0.40 -31.75 -4.60
C ARG A 63 0.39 -32.59 -5.62
N LYS A 64 0.01 -32.52 -6.91
CA LYS A 64 0.74 -33.18 -7.99
C LYS A 64 2.13 -32.59 -8.18
N ALA A 65 2.29 -31.27 -8.12
CA ALA A 65 3.56 -30.60 -8.25
C ALA A 65 4.49 -30.92 -7.07
N VAL A 66 3.99 -30.89 -5.84
CA VAL A 66 4.71 -31.30 -4.61
C VAL A 66 5.09 -32.77 -4.69
N SER A 67 4.20 -33.66 -5.11
CA SER A 67 4.52 -35.10 -5.28
C SER A 67 5.60 -35.35 -6.33
N ARG A 68 5.72 -34.52 -7.36
CA ARG A 68 6.81 -34.59 -8.34
C ARG A 68 8.12 -34.03 -7.78
N GLN A 69 8.07 -33.09 -6.85
CA GLN A 69 9.24 -32.46 -6.22
C GLN A 69 9.74 -33.19 -4.97
N GLN A 70 8.97 -34.14 -4.42
CA GLN A 70 9.37 -34.97 -3.26
C GLN A 70 10.54 -35.93 -3.54
N ILE A 71 11.11 -35.93 -4.74
CA ILE A 71 12.37 -36.62 -5.06
C ILE A 71 13.60 -35.78 -4.65
N ILE A 72 13.43 -34.54 -4.19
CA ILE A 72 14.52 -33.71 -3.68
C ILE A 72 14.44 -33.69 -2.16
N GLU A 73 15.35 -34.43 -1.55
CA GLU A 73 15.62 -34.54 -0.13
C GLU A 73 15.78 -33.16 0.55
N SER A 74 14.75 -32.66 1.19
CA SER A 74 14.87 -31.84 2.39
C SER A 74 13.54 -31.81 3.13
N SER A 75 13.55 -32.47 4.27
CA SER A 75 12.41 -32.72 5.15
C SER A 75 11.83 -31.51 5.88
N ASP A 76 12.23 -30.29 5.54
CA ASP A 76 11.88 -29.06 6.30
C ASP A 76 10.98 -28.08 5.55
N ASP A 77 10.60 -28.30 4.28
CA ASP A 77 9.76 -27.38 3.54
C ASP A 77 8.28 -27.82 3.55
N TYR A 78 7.50 -27.20 4.42
CA TYR A 78 6.06 -27.42 4.48
C TYR A 78 5.35 -26.87 3.22
N PRO A 79 4.38 -27.63 2.65
CA PRO A 79 3.58 -27.16 1.54
C PRO A 79 2.73 -25.94 1.94
N LEU A 80 2.77 -24.87 1.14
CA LEU A 80 1.94 -23.67 1.38
C LEU A 80 0.44 -23.95 1.27
N SER A 81 0.03 -24.96 0.49
CA SER A 81 -1.36 -25.42 0.43
C SER A 81 -1.89 -25.84 1.79
N ASP A 82 -1.08 -26.59 2.52
CA ASP A 82 -1.47 -27.15 3.83
C ASP A 82 -1.50 -26.02 4.87
N VAL A 83 -0.55 -25.09 4.78
CA VAL A 83 -0.53 -23.89 5.63
C VAL A 83 -1.79 -23.03 5.42
N ILE A 84 -2.17 -22.76 4.17
CA ILE A 84 -3.37 -21.97 3.87
C ILE A 84 -4.61 -22.69 4.39
N THR A 85 -4.73 -23.98 4.13
CA THR A 85 -5.88 -24.79 4.57
C THR A 85 -5.98 -24.75 6.10
N ALA A 86 -4.88 -25.05 6.81
CA ALA A 86 -4.85 -25.02 8.27
C ALA A 86 -5.20 -23.62 8.83
N TYR A 87 -4.72 -22.55 8.21
CA TYR A 87 -5.07 -21.20 8.64
C TYR A 87 -6.55 -20.88 8.46
N LEU A 88 -7.15 -21.30 7.34
CA LEU A 88 -8.58 -21.09 7.07
C LEU A 88 -9.44 -21.90 8.05
N ASP A 89 -9.02 -23.13 8.41
CA ASP A 89 -9.69 -23.96 9.40
C ASP A 89 -9.60 -23.30 10.80
N MET A 90 -8.43 -22.80 11.22
CA MET A 90 -8.27 -22.06 12.47
C MET A 90 -9.20 -20.82 12.53
N ARG A 91 -9.37 -20.11 11.42
CA ARG A 91 -10.31 -18.97 11.36
C ARG A 91 -11.77 -19.41 11.46
N LYS A 92 -12.11 -20.54 10.89
CA LYS A 92 -13.44 -21.12 11.00
C LYS A 92 -13.75 -21.50 12.45
N ASP A 93 -12.85 -22.23 13.11
CA ASP A 93 -13.01 -22.65 14.50
C ASP A 93 -13.11 -21.43 15.46
N GLY A 94 -12.34 -20.40 15.21
CA GLY A 94 -12.43 -19.14 15.98
C GLY A 94 -13.77 -18.41 15.89
N ARG A 95 -14.67 -18.86 15.02
CA ARG A 95 -16.02 -18.25 14.83
C ARG A 95 -17.17 -19.15 15.27
N GLU A 96 -16.91 -20.28 15.88
CA GLU A 96 -17.98 -21.18 16.35
C GLU A 96 -19.00 -20.49 17.27
N THR A 97 -18.54 -19.51 18.06
CA THR A 97 -19.39 -18.71 18.96
C THR A 97 -20.19 -17.60 18.29
N TRP A 98 -19.93 -17.34 17.00
CA TRP A 98 -20.60 -16.28 16.27
C TRP A 98 -22.00 -16.71 15.82
N ASN A 99 -22.89 -15.72 15.58
CA ASN A 99 -24.18 -16.04 14.98
C ASN A 99 -24.02 -16.55 13.53
N ARG A 100 -24.96 -17.36 13.05
CA ARG A 100 -24.95 -18.02 11.75
C ARG A 100 -24.65 -17.08 10.58
N TYR A 101 -25.26 -15.88 10.58
CA TYR A 101 -25.03 -14.88 9.52
C TYR A 101 -23.59 -14.37 9.49
N ALA A 102 -23.00 -14.12 10.66
CA ALA A 102 -21.61 -13.68 10.76
C ALA A 102 -20.63 -14.80 10.40
N GLN A 103 -20.95 -16.07 10.75
CA GLN A 103 -20.18 -17.24 10.30
C GLN A 103 -20.17 -17.36 8.78
N GLU A 104 -21.32 -17.27 8.13
CA GLU A 104 -21.47 -17.36 6.68
C GLU A 104 -20.72 -16.21 5.97
N LYS A 105 -20.85 -14.96 6.44
CA LYS A 105 -20.06 -13.83 5.91
C LYS A 105 -18.58 -14.01 6.10
N GLY A 106 -18.16 -14.46 7.27
CA GLY A 106 -16.76 -14.73 7.56
C GLY A 106 -16.17 -15.81 6.66
N ALA A 107 -16.90 -16.92 6.44
CA ALA A 107 -16.48 -17.98 5.53
C ALA A 107 -16.31 -17.48 4.08
N VAL A 108 -17.22 -16.64 3.61
CA VAL A 108 -17.13 -16.02 2.27
C VAL A 108 -15.88 -15.15 2.15
N HIS A 109 -15.58 -14.38 3.20
CA HIS A 109 -14.40 -13.51 3.22
C HIS A 109 -13.12 -14.34 3.19
N ASP A 110 -13.04 -15.39 4.02
CA ASP A 110 -11.89 -16.27 4.07
C ASP A 110 -11.63 -17.01 2.76
N LEU A 111 -12.69 -17.49 2.11
CA LEU A 111 -12.56 -18.10 0.80
C LEU A 111 -12.01 -17.13 -0.26
N LYS A 112 -12.46 -15.87 -0.24
CA LYS A 112 -11.92 -14.83 -1.14
C LYS A 112 -10.45 -14.55 -0.87
N ASP A 113 -10.09 -14.42 0.40
CA ASP A 113 -8.71 -14.17 0.82
C ASP A 113 -7.82 -15.36 0.48
N GLY A 114 -8.29 -16.58 0.76
CA GLY A 114 -7.62 -17.82 0.39
C GLY A 114 -7.39 -17.92 -1.12
N PHE A 115 -8.44 -17.65 -1.92
CA PHE A 115 -8.32 -17.67 -3.38
C PHE A 115 -7.29 -16.65 -3.90
N LYS A 116 -7.27 -15.44 -3.36
CA LYS A 116 -6.26 -14.44 -3.74
C LYS A 116 -4.84 -14.91 -3.43
N ALA A 117 -4.64 -15.45 -2.24
CA ALA A 117 -3.33 -15.95 -1.82
C ALA A 117 -2.87 -17.11 -2.72
N VAL A 118 -3.78 -18.05 -2.98
CA VAL A 118 -3.55 -19.21 -3.84
C VAL A 118 -3.20 -18.78 -5.27
N SER A 119 -4.00 -17.87 -5.86
CA SER A 119 -3.74 -17.34 -7.19
C SER A 119 -2.40 -16.62 -7.28
N PHE A 120 -2.06 -15.85 -6.24
CA PHE A 120 -0.78 -15.18 -6.14
C PHE A 120 0.38 -16.18 -6.11
N LEU A 121 0.31 -17.19 -5.22
CA LEU A 121 1.35 -18.22 -5.10
C LEU A 121 1.52 -19.03 -6.40
N SER A 122 0.42 -19.36 -7.06
CA SER A 122 0.45 -20.08 -8.34
C SER A 122 1.10 -19.24 -9.45
N ASN A 123 0.79 -17.94 -9.52
CA ASN A 123 1.35 -17.05 -10.53
C ASN A 123 2.88 -16.87 -10.36
N HIS A 124 3.38 -17.02 -9.14
CA HIS A 124 4.81 -16.90 -8.81
C HIS A 124 5.50 -18.26 -8.60
N GLU A 125 4.80 -19.38 -8.87
CA GLU A 125 5.32 -20.75 -8.74
C GLU A 125 5.87 -21.05 -7.33
N LEU A 126 5.23 -20.50 -6.29
CA LEU A 126 5.62 -20.65 -4.90
C LEU A 126 4.81 -21.78 -4.24
N TYR A 127 5.45 -22.87 -3.92
CA TYR A 127 4.80 -24.09 -3.41
C TYR A 127 5.17 -24.41 -1.96
N THR A 128 6.34 -23.96 -1.49
CA THR A 128 6.86 -24.28 -0.16
C THR A 128 7.16 -23.02 0.66
N VAL A 129 7.18 -23.16 1.98
CA VAL A 129 7.49 -22.06 2.92
C VAL A 129 8.89 -21.51 2.68
N GLY A 130 9.87 -22.37 2.36
CA GLY A 130 11.22 -21.92 2.05
C GLY A 130 11.31 -21.11 0.74
N GLN A 131 10.54 -21.50 -0.29
CA GLN A 131 10.44 -20.71 -1.52
C GLN A 131 9.81 -19.34 -1.24
N LEU A 132 8.71 -19.31 -0.48
CA LEU A 132 8.06 -18.05 -0.07
C LEU A 132 9.02 -17.12 0.64
N GLY A 133 9.80 -17.65 1.58
CA GLY A 133 10.74 -16.85 2.33
C GLY A 133 11.86 -16.26 1.47
N ARG A 134 12.45 -17.06 0.56
CA ARG A 134 13.46 -16.57 -0.39
C ARG A 134 12.87 -15.48 -1.29
N TYR A 135 11.67 -15.69 -1.78
CA TYR A 135 10.98 -14.74 -2.65
C TYR A 135 10.66 -13.42 -1.93
N ILE A 136 10.21 -13.49 -0.67
CA ILE A 136 10.02 -12.28 0.17
C ILE A 136 11.33 -11.50 0.30
N ALA A 137 12.44 -12.18 0.62
CA ALA A 137 13.73 -11.51 0.76
C ALA A 137 14.20 -10.85 -0.54
N GLU A 138 13.99 -11.50 -1.68
CA GLU A 138 14.34 -10.96 -3.00
C GLU A 138 13.47 -9.75 -3.37
N THR A 139 12.16 -9.84 -3.15
CA THR A 139 11.23 -8.74 -3.42
C THR A 139 11.50 -7.54 -2.51
N GLN A 140 11.85 -7.77 -1.23
CA GLN A 140 12.29 -6.71 -0.32
C GLN A 140 13.57 -6.01 -0.78
N ARG A 141 14.57 -6.76 -1.25
CA ARG A 141 15.80 -6.17 -1.82
C ARG A 141 15.49 -5.33 -3.05
N THR A 142 14.62 -5.83 -3.93
CA THR A 142 14.18 -5.12 -5.14
C THR A 142 13.44 -3.83 -4.77
N PHE A 143 12.52 -3.88 -3.81
CA PHE A 143 11.82 -2.72 -3.29
C PHE A 143 12.78 -1.68 -2.72
N SER A 144 13.72 -2.10 -1.85
CA SER A 144 14.71 -1.23 -1.24
C SER A 144 15.59 -0.55 -2.29
N LYS A 145 16.00 -1.29 -3.33
CA LYS A 145 16.80 -0.77 -4.44
C LYS A 145 16.04 0.29 -5.24
N ILE A 146 14.80 0.02 -5.64
CA ILE A 146 13.96 0.96 -6.39
C ILE A 146 13.66 2.20 -5.53
N LYS A 147 13.34 2.02 -4.25
CA LYS A 147 13.09 3.12 -3.29
C LYS A 147 14.33 4.01 -3.13
N ALA A 148 15.52 3.42 -2.98
CA ALA A 148 16.77 4.15 -2.86
C ALA A 148 17.09 4.92 -4.15
N GLU A 149 16.88 4.33 -5.31
CA GLU A 149 17.07 4.98 -6.60
C GLU A 149 16.09 6.15 -6.79
N SER A 150 14.82 5.96 -6.48
CA SER A 150 13.79 7.00 -6.51
C SER A 150 14.14 8.17 -5.58
N ALA A 151 14.53 7.89 -4.34
CA ALA A 151 14.94 8.90 -3.37
C ALA A 151 16.22 9.65 -3.78
N ALA A 152 17.17 8.98 -4.41
CA ALA A 152 18.38 9.61 -4.92
C ALA A 152 18.06 10.61 -6.04
N LYS A 153 17.18 10.22 -7.00
CA LYS A 153 16.74 11.09 -8.09
C LYS A 153 15.97 12.30 -7.53
N GLU A 154 15.03 12.08 -6.63
CA GLU A 154 14.26 13.14 -5.99
C GLU A 154 15.16 14.12 -5.21
N ARG A 155 16.17 13.61 -4.50
CA ARG A 155 17.16 14.47 -3.81
C ARG A 155 17.95 15.30 -4.81
N ARG A 156 18.40 14.71 -5.90
CA ARG A 156 19.16 15.42 -6.93
C ARG A 156 18.31 16.51 -7.61
N ILE A 157 17.04 16.24 -7.90
CA ILE A 157 16.09 17.24 -8.43
C ILE A 157 15.93 18.39 -7.44
N ARG A 158 15.69 18.10 -6.16
CA ARG A 158 15.57 19.12 -5.10
C ARG A 158 16.83 19.98 -4.98
N ASP A 159 18.02 19.37 -5.07
CA ASP A 159 19.29 20.10 -4.99
C ASP A 159 19.45 21.05 -6.19
N ILE A 160 19.07 20.64 -7.39
CA ILE A 160 19.09 21.49 -8.60
C ILE A 160 18.09 22.64 -8.46
N ASP A 161 16.87 22.37 -8.01
CA ASP A 161 15.84 23.40 -7.80
C ASP A 161 16.26 24.41 -6.73
N ALA A 162 16.80 23.92 -5.63
CA ALA A 162 17.33 24.78 -4.57
C ALA A 162 18.49 25.65 -5.05
N LEU A 163 19.37 25.13 -5.92
CA LEU A 163 20.43 25.89 -6.54
C LEU A 163 19.90 27.02 -7.43
N PHE A 164 18.92 26.72 -8.30
CA PHE A 164 18.29 27.75 -9.14
C PHE A 164 17.54 28.79 -8.32
N GLY A 165 16.83 28.38 -7.27
CA GLY A 165 16.18 29.27 -6.32
C GLY A 165 17.18 30.20 -5.61
N ALA A 166 18.31 29.67 -5.15
CA ALA A 166 19.36 30.46 -4.55
C ALA A 166 19.96 31.48 -5.54
N ILE A 167 20.25 31.06 -6.77
CA ILE A 167 20.75 31.96 -7.83
C ILE A 167 19.76 33.07 -8.13
N GLN A 168 18.47 32.77 -8.20
CA GLN A 168 17.42 33.76 -8.43
C GLN A 168 17.34 34.78 -7.28
N THR A 169 17.32 34.30 -6.02
CA THR A 169 17.32 35.17 -4.84
C THR A 169 18.55 36.09 -4.80
N ILE A 170 19.73 35.59 -5.12
CA ILE A 170 20.95 36.41 -5.21
C ILE A 170 20.81 37.49 -6.28
N ARG A 171 20.23 37.15 -7.44
CA ARG A 171 20.00 38.10 -8.53
C ARG A 171 19.02 39.20 -8.16
N GLU A 172 17.93 38.86 -7.49
CA GLU A 172 16.89 39.78 -7.04
C GLU A 172 17.40 40.75 -5.97
N LEU A 173 18.22 40.24 -5.03
CA LEU A 173 18.72 41.01 -3.92
C LEU A 173 20.08 41.68 -4.19
N LYS A 174 20.67 41.47 -5.37
CA LYS A 174 21.93 42.08 -5.76
C LYS A 174 21.93 43.63 -5.68
N PRO A 175 20.86 44.37 -6.09
CA PRO A 175 20.81 45.82 -5.95
C PRO A 175 20.96 46.26 -4.47
N ILE A 176 20.29 45.61 -3.54
CA ILE A 176 20.33 45.90 -2.11
C ILE A 176 21.74 45.66 -1.57
N GLN A 177 22.41 44.60 -2.03
CA GLN A 177 23.83 44.37 -1.65
C GLN A 177 24.73 45.49 -2.15
N GLN A 178 24.57 45.92 -3.40
CA GLN A 178 25.39 46.99 -3.98
C GLN A 178 25.18 48.33 -3.26
N GLU A 179 23.94 48.64 -2.89
CA GLU A 179 23.60 49.81 -2.13
C GLU A 179 24.23 49.77 -0.73
N TYR A 180 24.16 48.62 -0.02
CA TYR A 180 24.79 48.40 1.28
C TYR A 180 26.32 48.53 1.23
N GLU A 181 26.96 47.95 0.19
CA GLU A 181 28.40 48.02 0.01
C GLU A 181 28.87 49.45 -0.33
N GLY A 182 28.06 50.26 -1.00
CA GLY A 182 28.31 51.65 -1.31
C GLY A 182 28.20 52.59 -0.11
N ILE A 183 27.69 52.16 1.03
CA ILE A 183 27.57 52.98 2.22
C ILE A 183 28.91 52.97 3.01
N HIS A 184 29.64 54.09 3.02
CA HIS A 184 30.90 54.22 3.70
C HIS A 184 30.78 54.64 5.17
N TRP A 185 29.63 55.20 5.60
CA TRP A 185 29.39 55.71 6.94
C TRP A 185 28.72 54.68 7.85
N ASN A 186 29.35 54.36 9.00
CA ASN A 186 28.85 53.34 9.92
C ASN A 186 27.42 53.61 10.41
N GLY A 187 27.05 54.84 10.75
CA GLY A 187 25.71 55.16 11.21
C GLY A 187 24.62 55.01 10.13
N LYS A 188 24.97 55.25 8.86
CA LYS A 188 24.06 54.96 7.74
C LYS A 188 23.96 53.45 7.47
N ARG A 189 25.06 52.74 7.62
CA ARG A 189 25.09 51.26 7.50
C ARG A 189 24.20 50.57 8.53
N GLU A 190 24.20 51.04 9.76
CA GLU A 190 23.33 50.49 10.81
C GLU A 190 21.85 50.75 10.53
N LYS A 191 21.51 51.94 10.08
CA LYS A 191 20.15 52.27 9.67
C LYS A 191 19.68 51.38 8.50
N PHE A 192 20.50 51.24 7.48
CA PHE A 192 20.22 50.41 6.34
C PHE A 192 20.05 48.93 6.74
N LYS A 193 20.87 48.43 7.66
CA LYS A 193 20.71 47.10 8.23
C LYS A 193 19.41 46.94 9.02
N ALA A 194 18.97 47.97 9.72
CA ALA A 194 17.69 47.94 10.43
C ALA A 194 16.50 47.92 9.49
N GLU A 195 16.61 48.58 8.36
CA GLU A 195 15.54 48.66 7.33
C GLU A 195 15.52 47.41 6.41
N HIS A 196 16.70 46.89 6.01
CA HIS A 196 16.87 45.79 5.04
C HIS A 196 17.51 44.53 5.64
N GLY A 197 17.46 44.36 6.95
CA GLY A 197 18.12 43.24 7.64
C GLY A 197 17.66 41.86 7.20
N ASP A 198 16.38 41.71 6.97
CA ASP A 198 15.80 40.43 6.50
C ASP A 198 16.23 40.08 5.07
N GLU A 199 16.32 41.06 4.20
CA GLU A 199 16.75 40.91 2.80
C GLU A 199 18.23 40.54 2.74
N LEU A 200 19.07 41.22 3.54
CA LEU A 200 20.52 40.93 3.67
C LEU A 200 20.75 39.52 4.26
N ASN A 201 19.96 39.10 5.24
CA ASN A 201 20.03 37.78 5.81
C ASN A 201 19.59 36.70 4.80
N ARG A 202 18.51 36.96 4.02
CA ARG A 202 18.09 36.09 2.93
C ARG A 202 19.16 35.96 1.86
N LEU A 203 19.81 37.04 1.49
CA LEU A 203 20.92 37.05 0.54
C LEU A 203 22.10 36.20 1.04
N GLN A 204 22.54 36.40 2.30
CA GLN A 204 23.63 35.61 2.87
C GLN A 204 23.29 34.10 2.89
N LYS A 205 22.07 33.74 3.29
CA LYS A 205 21.61 32.36 3.25
C LYS A 205 21.63 31.80 1.83
N ALA A 206 21.20 32.57 0.83
CA ALA A 206 21.20 32.15 -0.57
C ALA A 206 22.63 31.97 -1.11
N ILE A 207 23.57 32.84 -0.76
CA ILE A 207 24.99 32.71 -1.13
C ILE A 207 25.57 31.44 -0.52
N TRP A 208 25.39 31.23 0.80
CA TRP A 208 25.86 30.03 1.47
C TRP A 208 25.27 28.74 0.87
N LEU A 209 23.94 28.74 0.61
CA LEU A 209 23.25 27.59 0.02
C LEU A 209 23.78 27.29 -1.38
N ARG A 210 23.97 28.32 -2.23
CA ARG A 210 24.57 28.17 -3.55
C ARG A 210 25.97 27.54 -3.47
N GLU A 211 26.84 28.02 -2.60
CA GLU A 211 28.20 27.50 -2.44
C GLU A 211 28.20 26.04 -1.99
N LYS A 212 27.33 25.71 -1.04
CA LYS A 212 27.16 24.33 -0.57
C LYS A 212 26.68 23.40 -1.70
N LEU A 213 25.66 23.84 -2.45
CA LEU A 213 25.08 23.04 -3.54
C LEU A 213 26.03 22.91 -4.74
N VAL A 214 26.77 23.96 -5.08
CA VAL A 214 27.81 23.89 -6.14
C VAL A 214 28.83 22.83 -5.79
N LYS A 215 29.28 22.75 -4.55
CA LYS A 215 30.24 21.72 -4.08
C LYS A 215 29.60 20.32 -4.12
N SER A 216 28.39 20.17 -3.59
CA SER A 216 27.71 18.85 -3.55
C SER A 216 27.37 18.32 -4.93
N LEU A 217 27.08 19.19 -5.89
CA LEU A 217 26.76 18.85 -7.26
C LEU A 217 28.02 18.66 -8.14
N GLY A 218 29.21 18.94 -7.60
CA GLY A 218 30.49 18.85 -8.32
C GLY A 218 30.65 19.88 -9.44
N LEU A 219 30.05 21.06 -9.27
CA LEU A 219 30.02 22.13 -10.27
C LEU A 219 31.15 23.15 -10.07
N ALA A 220 31.50 23.90 -11.12
CA ALA A 220 32.37 25.05 -11.00
C ALA A 220 31.67 26.18 -10.22
N SER A 221 32.47 27.01 -9.50
CA SER A 221 31.94 28.13 -8.70
C SER A 221 31.17 29.16 -9.53
N HIS A 222 31.49 29.28 -10.82
CA HIS A 222 30.74 30.12 -11.77
C HIS A 222 30.02 29.22 -12.78
N LEU A 223 28.69 29.29 -12.78
CA LEU A 223 27.84 28.56 -13.72
C LEU A 223 27.62 29.42 -14.97
N ASP A 224 28.17 28.98 -16.08
CA ASP A 224 27.93 29.59 -17.38
C ASP A 224 26.52 29.24 -17.93
N LYS A 225 26.19 29.79 -19.11
CA LYS A 225 24.87 29.59 -19.71
C LYS A 225 24.66 28.12 -20.14
N GLU A 226 25.72 27.45 -20.58
CA GLU A 226 25.68 26.07 -21.07
C GLU A 226 25.49 25.10 -19.87
N GLN A 227 26.22 25.30 -18.79
CA GLN A 227 26.07 24.50 -17.56
C GLN A 227 24.68 24.64 -16.95
N ARG A 228 24.08 25.84 -16.96
CA ARG A 228 22.70 26.03 -16.53
C ARG A 228 21.70 25.31 -17.42
N ALA A 229 21.90 25.31 -18.73
CA ALA A 229 21.06 24.58 -19.68
C ALA A 229 21.20 23.07 -19.48
N ALA A 230 22.43 22.56 -19.26
CA ALA A 230 22.70 21.18 -18.97
C ALA A 230 22.02 20.71 -17.67
N LEU A 231 22.08 21.51 -16.58
CA LEU A 231 21.40 21.21 -15.33
C LEU A 231 19.87 21.20 -15.48
N LYS A 232 19.30 22.09 -16.28
CA LYS A 232 17.87 22.05 -16.56
C LYS A 232 17.47 20.78 -17.33
N ALA A 233 18.26 20.39 -18.31
CA ALA A 233 18.03 19.18 -19.06
C ALA A 233 18.20 17.93 -18.17
N GLU A 234 19.22 17.90 -17.29
CA GLU A 234 19.41 16.86 -16.27
C GLU A 234 18.19 16.75 -15.36
N ARG A 235 17.70 17.88 -14.83
CA ARG A 235 16.50 17.94 -14.00
C ARG A 235 15.30 17.30 -14.69
N THR A 236 14.99 17.72 -15.92
CA THR A 236 13.86 17.20 -16.69
C THR A 236 14.00 15.69 -16.95
N ARG A 237 15.22 15.23 -17.26
CA ARG A 237 15.50 13.79 -17.41
C ARG A 237 15.27 13.03 -16.13
N LEU A 238 15.78 13.54 -15.00
CA LEU A 238 15.61 12.91 -13.69
C LEU A 238 14.14 12.88 -13.25
N GLU A 239 13.35 13.89 -13.56
CA GLU A 239 11.90 13.90 -13.32
C GLU A 239 11.20 12.79 -14.09
N ALA A 240 11.47 12.66 -15.37
CA ALA A 240 10.89 11.61 -16.20
C ALA A 240 11.33 10.21 -15.72
N GLU A 241 12.59 10.03 -15.35
CA GLU A 241 13.09 8.78 -14.78
C GLU A 241 12.48 8.46 -13.41
N HIS A 242 12.29 9.47 -12.57
CA HIS A 242 11.63 9.32 -11.27
C HIS A 242 10.16 8.92 -11.43
N GLU A 243 9.42 9.61 -12.30
CA GLU A 243 8.02 9.27 -12.62
C GLU A 243 7.88 7.85 -13.17
N ALA A 244 8.83 7.37 -13.97
CA ALA A 244 8.84 6.01 -14.49
C ALA A 244 9.12 4.94 -13.42
N LEU A 245 9.74 5.31 -12.28
CA LEU A 245 9.96 4.40 -11.16
C LEU A 245 8.73 4.26 -10.24
N LEU A 246 7.86 5.27 -10.17
CA LEU A 246 6.70 5.27 -9.28
C LEU A 246 5.76 4.07 -9.51
N PRO A 247 5.34 3.75 -10.74
CA PRO A 247 4.48 2.59 -10.97
C PRO A 247 5.15 1.28 -10.60
N LYS A 248 6.45 1.12 -10.85
CA LYS A 248 7.21 -0.06 -10.44
C LYS A 248 7.28 -0.21 -8.92
N LEU A 249 7.42 0.90 -8.22
CA LEU A 249 7.47 0.93 -6.76
C LEU A 249 6.11 0.53 -6.17
N GLU A 250 5.00 1.01 -6.75
CA GLU A 250 3.66 0.62 -6.34
C GLU A 250 3.36 -0.86 -6.64
N GLU A 251 3.81 -1.38 -7.79
CA GLU A 251 3.67 -2.79 -8.13
C GLU A 251 4.38 -3.70 -7.12
N VAL A 252 5.67 -3.44 -6.86
CA VAL A 252 6.45 -4.22 -5.88
C VAL A 252 5.90 -4.05 -4.46
N ARG A 253 5.36 -2.88 -4.11
CA ARG A 253 4.70 -2.64 -2.83
C ARG A 253 3.43 -3.48 -2.67
N ALA A 254 2.61 -3.54 -3.72
CA ALA A 254 1.40 -4.36 -3.72
C ALA A 254 1.76 -5.86 -3.60
N GLU A 255 2.80 -6.30 -4.28
CA GLU A 255 3.33 -7.65 -4.20
C GLU A 255 3.83 -7.99 -2.79
N LEU A 256 4.60 -7.10 -2.16
CA LEU A 256 5.05 -7.25 -0.77
C LEU A 256 3.88 -7.31 0.22
N ALA A 257 2.80 -6.57 -0.01
CA ALA A 257 1.62 -6.60 0.84
C ALA A 257 0.95 -7.99 0.82
N GLU A 258 0.83 -8.63 -0.36
CA GLU A 258 0.30 -9.98 -0.49
C GLU A 258 1.24 -11.03 0.13
N LEU A 259 2.54 -10.90 -0.09
CA LEU A 259 3.56 -11.77 0.51
C LEU A 259 3.56 -11.68 2.05
N ASN A 260 3.46 -10.47 2.61
CA ASN A 260 3.39 -10.28 4.06
C ASN A 260 2.10 -10.85 4.65
N ARG A 261 0.99 -10.78 3.92
CA ARG A 261 -0.27 -11.42 4.33
C ARG A 261 -0.11 -12.93 4.42
N ILE A 262 0.46 -13.57 3.40
CA ILE A 262 0.69 -15.02 3.37
C ILE A 262 1.71 -15.41 4.44
N ARG A 263 2.77 -14.63 4.61
CA ARG A 263 3.74 -14.79 5.70
C ARG A 263 3.09 -14.74 7.08
N TYR A 264 2.17 -13.82 7.30
CA TYR A 264 1.42 -13.75 8.56
C TYR A 264 0.62 -15.04 8.80
N TRP A 265 -0.05 -15.58 7.78
CA TRP A 265 -0.78 -16.85 7.87
C TRP A 265 0.16 -18.00 8.20
N THR A 266 1.29 -18.07 7.51
CA THR A 266 2.32 -19.08 7.77
C THR A 266 2.79 -19.05 9.22
N ARG A 267 3.07 -17.87 9.76
CA ARG A 267 3.48 -17.73 11.17
C ARG A 267 2.40 -18.12 12.17
N LYS A 268 1.14 -17.99 11.83
CA LYS A 268 0.04 -18.43 12.70
C LYS A 268 -0.06 -19.95 12.77
N VAL A 269 0.21 -20.64 11.66
CA VAL A 269 0.15 -22.09 11.57
C VAL A 269 1.45 -22.75 12.03
N ILE A 270 2.59 -22.18 11.65
CA ILE A 270 3.94 -22.70 11.93
C ILE A 270 4.81 -21.56 12.47
N PRO A 271 4.75 -21.24 13.78
CA PRO A 271 5.46 -20.11 14.37
C PRO A 271 6.98 -20.10 14.12
N ASP A 272 7.60 -21.29 14.07
CA ASP A 272 9.06 -21.45 13.98
C ASP A 272 9.59 -21.66 12.56
N ALA A 273 8.71 -21.78 11.54
CA ALA A 273 9.15 -22.10 10.18
C ALA A 273 9.90 -20.96 9.49
N LEU A 274 9.65 -19.70 9.84
CA LEU A 274 10.23 -18.53 9.21
C LEU A 274 11.51 -17.95 9.85
N PRO A 275 11.81 -18.19 11.16
CA PRO A 275 13.08 -17.73 11.73
C PRO A 275 14.30 -18.49 11.22
N ARG A 276 14.13 -19.71 10.70
CA ARG A 276 15.23 -20.58 10.22
C ARG A 276 15.78 -20.18 8.83
N MET A 277 15.36 -19.06 8.29
CA MET A 277 15.90 -18.57 7.02
C MET A 277 17.27 -17.90 7.11
N SER A 278 17.91 -17.93 8.24
CA SER A 278 19.29 -17.50 8.42
C SER A 278 20.28 -18.66 8.27
N ASP A 279 20.13 -19.46 7.24
CA ASP A 279 21.23 -20.31 6.83
C ASP A 279 22.24 -19.47 6.05
N GLY A 280 23.22 -19.04 6.77
CA GLY A 280 24.45 -18.52 6.24
C GLY A 280 24.58 -17.01 6.31
N ARG A 281 25.18 -16.55 7.39
CA ARG A 281 25.93 -15.29 7.47
C ARG A 281 25.16 -14.06 6.99
N VAL A 282 24.21 -13.64 7.80
CA VAL A 282 23.79 -12.24 7.81
C VAL A 282 25.05 -11.44 8.11
N SER A 283 25.53 -10.67 7.12
CA SER A 283 26.60 -9.72 7.37
C SER A 283 26.11 -8.75 8.45
N VAL A 284 27.02 -8.20 9.22
CA VAL A 284 26.65 -7.17 10.23
C VAL A 284 25.90 -6.02 9.57
N GLU A 285 26.17 -5.74 8.31
CA GLU A 285 25.49 -4.76 7.46
C GLU A 285 24.03 -5.16 7.19
N ASP A 286 23.74 -6.40 6.80
CA ASP A 286 22.36 -6.90 6.60
C ASP A 286 21.57 -6.91 7.93
N ALA A 287 22.22 -7.14 9.06
CA ALA A 287 21.59 -7.10 10.38
C ALA A 287 21.28 -5.65 10.81
N MET A 288 22.15 -4.70 10.50
CA MET A 288 21.93 -3.26 10.73
C MET A 288 20.85 -2.69 9.80
N GLU A 289 20.83 -3.11 8.54
CA GLU A 289 19.79 -2.74 7.58
C GLU A 289 18.44 -3.34 7.98
N THR A 290 18.40 -4.59 8.45
CA THR A 290 17.19 -5.24 8.98
C THR A 290 16.70 -4.57 10.26
N ALA A 291 17.59 -4.06 11.12
CA ALA A 291 17.23 -3.31 12.33
C ALA A 291 16.72 -1.89 12.00
N GLY A 292 17.26 -1.26 10.97
CA GLY A 292 16.75 0.00 10.43
C GLY A 292 15.35 -0.17 9.84
N ASN A 293 15.18 -1.18 9.00
CA ASN A 293 13.89 -1.52 8.39
C ASN A 293 12.84 -1.94 9.42
N ARG A 294 13.24 -2.54 10.55
CA ARG A 294 12.33 -2.90 11.63
C ARG A 294 11.76 -1.68 12.34
N LYS A 295 12.57 -0.64 12.57
CA LYS A 295 12.08 0.64 13.13
C LYS A 295 11.17 1.38 12.16
N GLU A 296 11.47 1.37 10.87
CA GLU A 296 10.60 1.95 9.85
C GLU A 296 9.29 1.17 9.71
N LEU A 297 9.31 -0.18 9.81
CA LEU A 297 8.11 -1.02 9.82
C LEU A 297 7.26 -0.80 11.06
N GLU A 298 7.86 -0.68 12.25
CA GLU A 298 7.16 -0.32 13.49
C GLU A 298 6.51 1.08 13.37
N GLN A 299 7.20 2.05 12.77
CA GLN A 299 6.62 3.38 12.50
C GLN A 299 5.47 3.32 11.49
N ILE A 300 5.60 2.53 10.41
CA ILE A 300 4.54 2.35 9.42
C ILE A 300 3.33 1.60 10.03
N GLU A 301 3.58 0.61 10.89
CA GLU A 301 2.52 -0.09 11.63
C GLU A 301 1.80 0.84 12.62
N ASP A 302 2.54 1.70 13.33
CA ASP A 302 1.98 2.70 14.24
C ASP A 302 1.22 3.79 13.48
N GLU A 303 1.73 4.28 12.35
CA GLU A 303 1.03 5.24 11.48
C GLU A 303 -0.23 4.63 10.86
N ALA A 304 -0.16 3.37 10.43
CA ALA A 304 -1.31 2.64 9.90
C ALA A 304 -2.36 2.40 10.99
N ALA A 305 -1.95 2.04 12.22
CA ALA A 305 -2.83 1.87 13.36
C ALA A 305 -3.51 3.19 13.74
N GLN A 306 -2.77 4.31 13.73
CA GLN A 306 -3.33 5.64 13.97
C GLN A 306 -4.29 6.08 12.86
N ALA A 307 -4.01 5.76 11.59
CA ALA A 307 -4.89 6.05 10.46
C ALA A 307 -6.20 5.26 10.56
N VAL A 308 -6.14 3.98 10.94
CA VAL A 308 -7.31 3.13 11.19
C VAL A 308 -8.13 3.65 12.38
N ALA A 309 -7.47 4.10 13.46
CA ALA A 309 -8.14 4.67 14.62
C ALA A 309 -8.86 5.99 14.28
N ARG A 310 -8.22 6.88 13.50
CA ARG A 310 -8.86 8.11 13.00
C ARG A 310 -10.07 7.80 12.12
N TRP A 311 -9.93 6.89 11.16
CA TRP A 311 -11.04 6.47 10.29
C TRP A 311 -12.20 5.85 11.09
N SER A 312 -11.89 5.02 12.10
CA SER A 312 -12.89 4.41 12.98
C SER A 312 -13.63 5.47 13.80
N ASN A 313 -12.94 6.51 14.29
CA ASN A 313 -13.55 7.63 15.03
C ASN A 313 -14.43 8.49 14.12
N GLU A 314 -13.96 8.81 12.90
CA GLU A 314 -14.75 9.55 11.90
C GLU A 314 -16.02 8.79 11.51
N GLN A 315 -15.94 7.46 11.32
CA GLN A 315 -17.12 6.62 11.08
C GLN A 315 -18.06 6.58 12.30
N GLY A 316 -17.50 6.64 13.50
CA GLY A 316 -18.25 6.72 14.74
C GLY A 316 -19.02 8.05 14.89
N GLU A 317 -18.38 9.15 14.49
CA GLU A 317 -18.99 10.49 14.51
C GLU A 317 -20.07 10.62 13.42
N MET A 318 -19.79 10.21 12.18
CA MET A 318 -20.81 10.19 11.13
C MET A 318 -22.05 9.35 11.47
N ARG A 319 -21.87 8.22 12.17
CA ARG A 319 -23.00 7.40 12.67
C ARG A 319 -23.78 8.11 13.79
N LYS A 320 -23.13 8.93 14.62
CA LYS A 320 -23.81 9.74 15.65
C LYS A 320 -24.58 10.88 15.02
N GLU A 321 -24.03 11.54 14.02
CA GLU A 321 -24.70 12.61 13.27
C GLU A 321 -25.91 12.08 12.48
N GLN A 322 -25.77 10.92 11.80
CA GLN A 322 -26.90 10.28 11.12
C GLN A 322 -28.02 9.86 12.10
N LYS A 323 -27.65 9.40 13.32
CA LYS A 323 -28.62 9.09 14.35
C LYS A 323 -29.27 10.34 14.99
N ALA A 324 -28.56 11.47 15.02
CA ALA A 324 -29.09 12.75 15.46
C ALA A 324 -30.08 13.32 14.43
N GLN A 325 -29.72 13.31 13.16
CA GLN A 325 -30.59 13.75 12.05
C GLN A 325 -31.83 12.88 11.88
N GLY A 326 -31.70 11.54 12.05
CA GLY A 326 -32.88 10.64 12.01
C GLY A 326 -33.80 10.72 13.20
N LYS A 327 -33.45 11.44 14.27
CA LYS A 327 -34.35 11.71 15.41
C LYS A 327 -35.18 12.99 15.24
N ASP A 328 -34.71 13.92 14.41
CA ASP A 328 -35.44 15.16 14.12
C ASP A 328 -36.57 14.99 13.07
N GLU A 329 -36.54 13.90 12.30
CA GLU A 329 -37.61 13.58 11.33
C GLU A 329 -38.80 12.81 11.95
N MET A 330 -38.73 12.45 13.21
CA MET A 330 -39.86 11.81 13.93
C MET A 330 -40.44 12.75 15.00
N LEU A 331 -41.03 13.87 14.59
CA LEU A 331 -41.94 14.64 15.41
C LEU A 331 -43.33 14.75 14.76
N PRO A 332 -44.40 14.76 15.57
CA PRO A 332 -45.65 14.09 15.27
C PRO A 332 -46.66 15.03 14.63
N LEU A 333 -47.58 14.39 13.89
CA LEU A 333 -48.95 14.91 13.78
C LEU A 333 -49.79 14.39 14.94
#